data_17900e8f0e4c539eb34da98dd0557a4c
#
_entry.id   17900e8f0e4c539eb34da98dd0557a4c
#
_cell.length_a   1.000
_cell.length_b   1.000
_cell.length_c   1.000
_cell.angle_alpha   90.00
_cell.angle_beta   90.00
_cell.angle_gamma   90.00
#
_symmetry.space_group_name_H-M   'P 1'
#
loop_
_entity.id
_entity.type
_entity.pdbx_description
1 polymer ?
#
loop_
_entity_poly.entity_id
_entity_poly.type
_entity_poly.pdbx_seq_one_letter_code
_entity_poly.pdbx_strand_id
1 'polypeptide(L)'
;EKMLDIVPEESRNIEAKTYPIMSLLAEKYLSFQSIYYELQKQNEVIFAQEHKRSEQEIELSECNGAFKARKRGGLQNQIYELNKQIDNMKRYLSSIVQRHGYDNVRDFYSTYYAAKGEYADYVKDVEEWNVNHVKKNENIPTEENRTDRYQIGEERNFMRDKDKEYLIKKR
;
A
#
# COMPACT_ATOMS: atom_id res chain seq x y z
N GLU A 1 -20.73 60.53 34.98
CA GLU A 1 -19.61 59.98 34.17
C GLU A 1 -19.72 58.47 34.18
N LYS A 2 -20.21 57.88 33.08
CA LYS A 2 -20.20 56.43 32.88
C LYS A 2 -18.95 56.08 32.09
N MET A 3 -17.99 55.44 32.73
CA MET A 3 -16.90 54.77 32.06
C MET A 3 -17.47 53.63 31.24
N LEU A 4 -17.33 53.73 29.91
CA LEU A 4 -17.51 52.60 28.99
C LEU A 4 -16.28 51.73 29.09
N ASP A 5 -16.44 50.54 29.66
CA ASP A 5 -15.47 49.46 29.60
C ASP A 5 -15.27 49.09 28.13
N ILE A 6 -14.18 49.52 27.55
CA ILE A 6 -13.72 49.04 26.23
C ILE A 6 -13.15 47.66 26.48
N VAL A 7 -13.96 46.65 26.18
CA VAL A 7 -13.47 45.26 26.07
C VAL A 7 -12.49 45.22 24.90
N PRO A 8 -11.21 44.84 25.13
CA PRO A 8 -10.26 44.68 24.03
C PRO A 8 -10.81 43.58 23.09
N GLU A 9 -11.07 43.95 21.84
CA GLU A 9 -11.25 42.99 20.76
C GLU A 9 -10.02 42.10 20.73
N GLU A 10 -10.12 40.91 21.33
CA GLU A 10 -9.19 39.84 21.03
C GLU A 10 -9.26 39.62 19.52
N SER A 11 -8.31 40.21 18.82
CA SER A 11 -8.03 39.92 17.44
C SER A 11 -7.74 38.40 17.38
N ARG A 12 -8.78 37.63 17.10
CA ARG A 12 -8.65 36.26 16.74
C ARG A 12 -7.85 36.22 15.43
N ASN A 13 -6.55 36.13 15.55
CA ASN A 13 -5.65 35.78 14.49
C ASN A 13 -6.02 34.34 14.07
N ILE A 14 -7.11 34.22 13.32
CA ILE A 14 -7.42 32.99 12.59
C ILE A 14 -6.44 33.02 11.43
N GLU A 15 -5.23 32.49 11.67
CA GLU A 15 -4.35 32.11 10.57
C GLU A 15 -5.20 31.33 9.59
N ALA A 16 -5.44 31.94 8.43
CA ALA A 16 -6.10 31.24 7.33
C ALA A 16 -5.18 30.08 6.98
N LYS A 17 -5.45 28.89 7.52
CA LYS A 17 -4.70 27.69 7.17
C LYS A 17 -4.74 27.58 5.65
N THR A 18 -3.58 27.69 5.03
CA THR A 18 -3.43 27.48 3.59
C THR A 18 -3.86 26.04 3.25
N TYR A 19 -4.36 25.83 2.03
CA TYR A 19 -4.70 24.50 1.55
C TYR A 19 -3.47 23.58 1.69
N PRO A 20 -3.62 22.34 2.18
CA PRO A 20 -2.51 21.42 2.34
C PRO A 20 -1.80 21.14 1.01
N ILE A 21 -0.47 21.14 1.04
CA ILE A 21 0.36 20.87 -0.13
C ILE A 21 0.88 19.43 -0.02
N MET A 22 0.68 18.64 -1.06
CA MET A 22 1.21 17.28 -1.15
C MET A 22 2.74 17.30 -1.23
N SER A 23 3.42 16.48 -0.43
CA SER A 23 4.87 16.32 -0.51
C SER A 23 5.28 15.55 -1.78
N LEU A 24 6.51 15.76 -2.23
CA LEU A 24 7.07 15.02 -3.39
C LEU A 24 7.09 13.50 -3.16
N LEU A 25 7.21 13.07 -1.90
CA LEU A 25 7.18 11.64 -1.58
C LEU A 25 5.75 11.09 -1.63
N ALA A 26 4.77 11.84 -1.12
CA ALA A 26 3.36 11.49 -1.21
C ALA A 26 2.88 11.39 -2.67
N GLU A 27 3.31 12.31 -3.55
CA GLU A 27 2.99 12.24 -4.99
C GLU A 27 3.48 10.93 -5.64
N LYS A 28 4.65 10.44 -5.23
CA LYS A 28 5.21 9.19 -5.75
C LYS A 28 4.45 7.94 -5.30
N TYR A 29 3.69 8.01 -4.21
CA TYR A 29 2.96 6.86 -3.68
C TYR A 29 2.09 6.18 -4.72
N LEU A 30 1.34 6.94 -5.52
CA LEU A 30 0.47 6.39 -6.57
C LEU A 30 1.27 5.64 -7.64
N SER A 31 2.44 6.17 -8.03
CA SER A 31 3.32 5.52 -9.00
C SER A 31 3.96 4.23 -8.45
N PHE A 32 4.19 4.16 -7.14
CA PHE A 32 4.75 2.97 -6.49
C PHE A 32 3.75 1.82 -6.35
N GLN A 33 2.46 2.10 -6.41
CA GLN A 33 1.43 1.07 -6.26
C GLN A 33 1.57 -0.05 -7.30
N SER A 34 1.84 0.28 -8.56
CA SER A 34 2.00 -0.72 -9.63
C SER A 34 3.17 -1.67 -9.35
N ILE A 35 4.30 -1.12 -8.88
CA ILE A 35 5.49 -1.91 -8.51
C ILE A 35 5.17 -2.78 -7.29
N TYR A 36 4.51 -2.21 -6.30
CA TYR A 36 4.09 -2.93 -5.10
C TYR A 36 3.20 -4.12 -5.43
N TYR A 37 2.19 -3.95 -6.30
CA TYR A 37 1.32 -5.04 -6.72
C TYR A 37 2.05 -6.12 -7.52
N GLU A 38 2.99 -5.74 -8.39
CA GLU A 38 3.83 -6.69 -9.13
C GLU A 38 4.67 -7.54 -8.16
N LEU A 39 5.29 -6.91 -7.16
CA LEU A 39 6.06 -7.60 -6.13
C LEU A 39 5.18 -8.52 -5.28
N GLN A 40 3.99 -8.08 -4.88
CA GLN A 40 3.06 -8.91 -4.11
C GLN A 40 2.64 -10.16 -4.89
N LYS A 41 2.30 -10.00 -6.15
CA LYS A 41 1.94 -11.13 -7.04
C LYS A 41 3.07 -12.14 -7.16
N GLN A 42 4.31 -11.67 -7.32
CA GLN A 42 5.47 -12.58 -7.39
C GLN A 42 5.76 -13.25 -6.04
N ASN A 43 5.61 -12.55 -4.93
CA ASN A 43 5.75 -13.13 -3.60
C ASN A 43 4.72 -14.24 -3.33
N GLU A 44 3.47 -14.08 -3.79
CA GLU A 44 2.46 -15.13 -3.68
C GLU A 44 2.85 -16.41 -4.45
N VAL A 45 3.42 -16.25 -5.65
CA VAL A 45 3.92 -17.38 -6.44
C VAL A 45 5.10 -18.05 -5.74
N ILE A 46 6.05 -17.28 -5.21
CA ILE A 46 7.20 -17.82 -4.46
C ILE A 46 6.70 -18.59 -3.23
N PHE A 47 5.79 -18.02 -2.46
CA PHE A 47 5.22 -18.65 -1.28
C PHE A 47 4.54 -19.98 -1.62
N ALA A 48 3.77 -20.06 -2.71
CA ALA A 48 3.15 -21.28 -3.16
C ALA A 48 4.19 -22.36 -3.53
N GLN A 49 5.31 -21.99 -4.15
CA GLN A 49 6.38 -22.94 -4.47
C GLN A 49 7.16 -23.37 -3.21
N GLU A 50 7.40 -22.48 -2.28
CA GLU A 50 8.02 -22.80 -0.98
C GLU A 50 7.13 -23.76 -0.17
N HIS A 51 5.82 -23.56 -0.19
CA HIS A 51 4.86 -24.49 0.45
C HIS A 51 4.94 -25.87 -0.19
N LYS A 52 4.89 -25.97 -1.52
CA LYS A 52 5.02 -27.21 -2.25
C LYS A 52 6.34 -27.92 -1.96
N ARG A 53 7.45 -27.17 -1.88
CA ARG A 53 8.75 -27.73 -1.48
C ARG A 53 8.69 -28.32 -0.07
N SER A 54 8.10 -27.59 0.89
CA SER A 54 7.96 -28.06 2.28
C SER A 54 7.13 -29.34 2.38
N GLU A 55 6.04 -29.45 1.61
CA GLU A 55 5.24 -30.68 1.53
C GLU A 55 6.07 -31.87 1.02
N GLN A 56 6.90 -31.65 -0.01
CA GLN A 56 7.77 -32.70 -0.56
C GLN A 56 8.92 -33.06 0.40
N GLU A 57 9.44 -32.13 1.18
CA GLU A 57 10.44 -32.38 2.22
C GLU A 57 9.84 -33.25 3.35
N ILE A 58 8.60 -33.00 3.75
CA ILE A 58 7.86 -33.84 4.70
C ILE A 58 7.70 -35.25 4.12
N GLU A 59 7.20 -35.38 2.89
CA GLU A 59 7.02 -36.68 2.23
C GLU A 59 8.35 -37.44 2.10
N LEU A 60 9.45 -36.73 1.81
CA LEU A 60 10.79 -37.31 1.75
C LEU A 60 11.21 -37.87 3.12
N SER A 61 10.92 -37.14 4.21
CA SER A 61 11.24 -37.59 5.56
C SER A 61 10.52 -38.89 5.97
N GLU A 62 9.31 -39.11 5.41
CA GLU A 62 8.50 -40.30 5.64
C GLU A 62 8.90 -41.48 4.73
N CYS A 63 9.71 -41.23 3.69
CA CYS A 63 10.18 -42.21 2.76
C CYS A 63 11.34 -43.10 3.29
N ASN A 64 11.10 -43.88 4.33
CA ASN A 64 12.07 -44.78 4.90
C ASN A 64 11.98 -46.19 4.35
N GLY A 65 13.11 -46.91 4.22
CA GLY A 65 13.21 -48.29 3.81
C GLY A 65 13.76 -48.50 2.38
N ALA A 66 14.29 -49.68 2.14
CA ALA A 66 14.99 -50.05 0.89
C ALA A 66 14.09 -50.03 -0.35
N PHE A 67 12.82 -50.44 -0.21
CA PHE A 67 11.86 -50.47 -1.30
C PHE A 67 11.38 -49.09 -1.78
N LYS A 68 11.64 -48.04 -1.02
CA LYS A 68 11.26 -46.66 -1.35
C LYS A 68 12.41 -45.81 -1.97
N ALA A 69 13.55 -46.46 -2.27
CA ALA A 69 14.73 -45.77 -2.80
C ALA A 69 14.45 -44.96 -4.08
N ARG A 70 13.69 -45.53 -5.02
CA ARG A 70 13.32 -44.87 -6.27
C ARG A 70 12.42 -43.65 -6.02
N LYS A 71 11.43 -43.79 -5.11
CA LYS A 71 10.55 -42.65 -4.73
C LYS A 71 11.34 -41.52 -4.07
N ARG A 72 12.27 -41.87 -3.18
CA ARG A 72 13.16 -40.93 -2.50
C ARG A 72 14.00 -40.14 -3.50
N GLY A 73 14.63 -40.80 -4.48
CA GLY A 73 15.38 -40.11 -5.54
C GLY A 73 14.51 -39.17 -6.38
N GLY A 74 13.28 -39.59 -6.69
CA GLY A 74 12.32 -38.72 -7.38
C GLY A 74 11.97 -37.47 -6.59
N LEU A 75 11.67 -37.57 -5.29
CA LEU A 75 11.38 -36.44 -4.43
C LEU A 75 12.58 -35.51 -4.26
N GLN A 76 13.79 -36.05 -4.08
CA GLN A 76 15.01 -35.26 -4.01
C GLN A 76 15.24 -34.41 -5.26
N ASN A 77 15.01 -34.99 -6.44
CA ASN A 77 15.11 -34.24 -7.70
C ASN A 77 14.04 -33.15 -7.81
N GLN A 78 12.83 -33.44 -7.39
CA GLN A 78 11.74 -32.43 -7.39
C GLN A 78 12.03 -31.27 -6.45
N ILE A 79 12.51 -31.55 -5.25
CA ILE A 79 12.95 -30.53 -4.27
C ILE A 79 14.08 -29.68 -4.85
N TYR A 80 15.06 -30.31 -5.50
CA TYR A 80 16.17 -29.60 -6.15
C TYR A 80 15.66 -28.63 -7.23
N GLU A 81 14.77 -29.09 -8.11
CA GLU A 81 14.20 -28.24 -9.16
C GLU A 81 13.34 -27.11 -8.59
N LEU A 82 12.55 -27.36 -7.53
CA LEU A 82 11.80 -26.31 -6.84
C LEU A 82 12.72 -25.27 -6.22
N ASN A 83 13.80 -25.66 -5.57
CA ASN A 83 14.78 -24.71 -5.02
C ASN A 83 15.36 -23.80 -6.11
N LYS A 84 15.74 -24.37 -7.24
CA LYS A 84 16.24 -23.62 -8.38
C LYS A 84 15.20 -22.62 -8.94
N GLN A 85 13.93 -23.04 -9.03
CA GLN A 85 12.85 -22.16 -9.46
C GLN A 85 12.63 -21.02 -8.47
N ILE A 86 12.57 -21.32 -7.17
CA ILE A 86 12.42 -20.32 -6.10
C ILE A 86 13.56 -19.30 -6.14
N ASP A 87 14.81 -19.74 -6.29
CA ASP A 87 15.96 -18.86 -6.40
C ASP A 87 15.89 -17.93 -7.61
N ASN A 88 15.45 -18.45 -8.76
CA ASN A 88 15.26 -17.65 -9.97
C ASN A 88 14.15 -16.60 -9.76
N MET A 89 13.05 -16.98 -9.12
CA MET A 89 11.95 -16.06 -8.81
C MET A 89 12.38 -14.96 -7.83
N LYS A 90 13.19 -15.30 -6.82
CA LYS A 90 13.76 -14.31 -5.88
C LYS A 90 14.72 -13.34 -6.58
N ARG A 91 15.53 -13.81 -7.53
CA ARG A 91 16.35 -12.93 -8.38
C ARG A 91 15.49 -12.02 -9.25
N TYR A 92 14.38 -12.53 -9.77
CA TYR A 92 13.44 -11.73 -10.56
C TYR A 92 12.82 -10.61 -9.73
N LEU A 93 12.42 -10.86 -8.47
CA LEU A 93 11.97 -9.79 -7.56
C LEU A 93 12.99 -8.66 -7.42
N SER A 94 14.26 -9.01 -7.23
CA SER A 94 15.33 -8.00 -7.16
C SER A 94 15.45 -7.21 -8.46
N SER A 95 15.30 -7.87 -9.63
CA SER A 95 15.36 -7.19 -10.92
C SER A 95 14.19 -6.22 -11.15
N ILE A 96 13.00 -6.49 -10.58
CA ILE A 96 11.85 -5.57 -10.65
C ILE A 96 12.22 -4.23 -10.01
N VAL A 97 12.69 -4.25 -8.76
CA VAL A 97 13.00 -3.03 -8.03
C VAL A 97 14.22 -2.30 -8.58
N GLN A 98 15.22 -3.03 -9.07
CA GLN A 98 16.41 -2.45 -9.70
C GLN A 98 16.10 -1.66 -10.96
N ARG A 99 15.13 -2.10 -11.78
CA ARG A 99 14.64 -1.35 -12.94
C ARG A 99 14.03 0.00 -12.57
N HIS A 100 13.59 0.15 -11.31
CA HIS A 100 13.03 1.38 -10.77
C HIS A 100 14.01 2.17 -9.90
N GLY A 101 15.30 1.81 -9.92
CA GLY A 101 16.37 2.54 -9.25
C GLY A 101 16.55 2.22 -7.77
N TYR A 102 16.05 1.07 -7.30
CA TYR A 102 16.25 0.59 -5.94
C TYR A 102 17.31 -0.51 -5.90
N ASP A 103 18.18 -0.50 -4.90
CA ASP A 103 19.24 -1.50 -4.77
C ASP A 103 18.66 -2.88 -4.43
N ASN A 104 17.63 -2.93 -3.64
CA ASN A 104 16.98 -4.16 -3.20
C ASN A 104 15.49 -3.96 -2.85
N VAL A 105 14.78 -5.08 -2.70
CA VAL A 105 13.35 -5.10 -2.38
C VAL A 105 13.02 -4.43 -1.05
N ARG A 106 13.90 -4.53 -0.05
CA ARG A 106 13.70 -3.90 1.26
C ARG A 106 13.71 -2.38 1.17
N ASP A 107 14.63 -1.81 0.38
CA ASP A 107 14.75 -0.37 0.19
C ASP A 107 13.50 0.18 -0.52
N PHE A 108 13.01 -0.54 -1.52
CA PHE A 108 11.74 -0.21 -2.15
C PHE A 108 10.58 -0.20 -1.14
N TYR A 109 10.41 -1.27 -0.34
CA TYR A 109 9.33 -1.31 0.65
C TYR A 109 9.45 -0.21 1.69
N SER A 110 10.66 0.10 2.16
CA SER A 110 10.90 1.21 3.08
C SER A 110 10.39 2.54 2.50
N THR A 111 10.76 2.83 1.25
CA THR A 111 10.33 4.03 0.53
C THR A 111 8.82 4.04 0.26
N TYR A 112 8.26 2.90 -0.15
CA TYR A 112 6.83 2.75 -0.39
C TYR A 112 6.00 3.03 0.86
N TYR A 113 6.38 2.46 2.01
CA TYR A 113 5.62 2.68 3.25
C TYR A 113 5.79 4.10 3.79
N ALA A 114 6.95 4.73 3.62
CA ALA A 114 7.14 6.14 3.94
C ALA A 114 6.24 7.03 3.05
N ALA A 115 6.22 6.80 1.75
CA ALA A 115 5.36 7.50 0.80
C ALA A 115 3.86 7.32 1.12
N LYS A 116 3.47 6.09 1.50
CA LYS A 116 2.11 5.77 1.92
C LYS A 116 1.69 6.54 3.17
N GLY A 117 2.60 6.66 4.15
CA GLY A 117 2.38 7.44 5.37
C GLY A 117 2.15 8.91 5.06
N GLU A 118 3.06 9.54 4.32
CA GLU A 118 2.91 10.96 3.93
C GLU A 118 1.67 11.23 3.09
N TYR A 119 1.29 10.31 2.21
CA TYR A 119 0.05 10.43 1.45
C TYR A 119 -1.18 10.35 2.35
N ALA A 120 -1.20 9.45 3.34
CA ALA A 120 -2.28 9.33 4.30
C ALA A 120 -2.42 10.59 5.17
N ASP A 121 -1.30 11.17 5.61
CA ASP A 121 -1.28 12.42 6.37
C ASP A 121 -1.80 13.58 5.52
N TYR A 122 -1.38 13.69 4.26
CA TYR A 122 -1.91 14.69 3.33
C TYR A 122 -3.44 14.56 3.16
N VAL A 123 -3.95 13.35 2.95
CA VAL A 123 -5.40 13.13 2.80
C VAL A 123 -6.15 13.57 4.06
N LYS A 124 -5.61 13.28 5.24
CA LYS A 124 -6.18 13.71 6.52
C LYS A 124 -6.20 15.24 6.64
N ASP A 125 -5.10 15.91 6.30
CA ASP A 125 -5.01 17.37 6.35
C ASP A 125 -6.01 18.03 5.41
N VAL A 126 -6.17 17.47 4.20
CA VAL A 126 -7.20 17.93 3.24
C VAL A 126 -8.61 17.74 3.80
N GLU A 127 -8.89 16.61 4.45
CA GLU A 127 -10.19 16.36 5.07
C GLU A 127 -10.46 17.37 6.20
N GLU A 128 -9.50 17.63 7.06
CA GLU A 128 -9.61 18.62 8.13
C GLU A 128 -9.80 20.03 7.57
N TRP A 129 -9.04 20.38 6.53
CA TRP A 129 -9.19 21.68 5.86
C TRP A 129 -10.61 21.84 5.29
N ASN A 130 -11.11 20.84 4.58
CA ASN A 130 -12.46 20.84 4.00
C ASN A 130 -13.54 21.01 5.06
N VAL A 131 -13.46 20.24 6.17
CA VAL A 131 -14.41 20.36 7.29
C VAL A 131 -14.43 21.78 7.87
N ASN A 132 -13.26 22.39 8.03
CA ASN A 132 -13.14 23.72 8.61
C ASN A 132 -13.61 24.84 7.66
N HIS A 133 -13.50 24.64 6.34
CA HIS A 133 -13.92 25.64 5.35
C HIS A 133 -15.37 25.49 4.92
N VAL A 134 -15.90 24.27 4.85
CA VAL A 134 -17.35 24.04 4.56
C VAL A 134 -18.22 24.62 5.65
N LYS A 135 -17.85 24.48 6.93
CA LYS A 135 -18.59 25.08 8.05
C LYS A 135 -18.64 26.61 8.01
N LYS A 136 -17.71 27.28 7.32
CA LYS A 136 -17.71 28.73 7.14
C LYS A 136 -18.58 29.20 5.97
N ASN A 137 -18.83 28.32 5.00
CA ASN A 137 -19.53 28.65 3.75
C ASN A 137 -21.00 28.19 3.71
N GLU A 138 -21.57 27.67 4.81
CA GLU A 138 -23.00 27.28 4.85
C GLU A 138 -23.98 28.43 4.58
N ASN A 139 -23.49 29.67 4.42
CA ASN A 139 -24.32 30.82 4.06
C ASN A 139 -24.26 31.25 2.58
N ILE A 140 -23.58 30.51 1.69
CA ILE A 140 -23.55 30.84 0.25
C ILE A 140 -23.82 29.57 -0.57
N PRO A 141 -25.01 29.45 -1.23
CA PRO A 141 -25.24 28.35 -2.16
C PRO A 141 -24.58 28.68 -3.51
N THR A 142 -23.45 28.08 -3.80
CA THR A 142 -22.82 28.14 -5.13
C THR A 142 -22.65 26.73 -5.69
N GLU A 143 -23.16 26.54 -6.91
CA GLU A 143 -23.17 25.29 -7.67
C GLU A 143 -21.78 24.74 -8.05
N GLU A 144 -20.72 25.52 -7.89
CA GLU A 144 -19.35 25.15 -8.25
C GLU A 144 -18.71 24.07 -7.34
N ASN A 145 -19.22 23.89 -6.12
CA ASN A 145 -18.67 22.90 -5.18
C ASN A 145 -19.14 21.44 -5.40
N ARG A 146 -19.89 21.18 -6.48
CA ARG A 146 -20.39 19.81 -6.75
C ARG A 146 -19.39 18.91 -7.46
N THR A 147 -18.54 19.47 -8.29
CA THR A 147 -17.60 18.69 -9.14
C THR A 147 -16.47 18.05 -8.36
N ASP A 148 -15.90 18.74 -7.38
CA ASP A 148 -14.76 18.21 -6.62
C ASP A 148 -15.14 17.08 -5.64
N ARG A 149 -16.40 17.10 -5.13
CA ARG A 149 -16.92 16.01 -4.29
C ARG A 149 -17.11 14.69 -5.04
N TYR A 150 -17.38 14.75 -6.35
CA TYR A 150 -17.56 13.52 -7.15
C TYR A 150 -16.26 12.80 -7.43
N GLN A 151 -15.15 13.50 -7.68
CA GLN A 151 -13.85 12.88 -7.96
C GLN A 151 -13.28 12.18 -6.72
N ILE A 152 -13.31 12.82 -5.55
CA ILE A 152 -12.83 12.21 -4.29
C ILE A 152 -13.73 11.02 -3.86
N GLY A 153 -15.03 11.08 -4.14
CA GLY A 153 -15.98 10.00 -3.85
C GLY A 153 -15.80 8.77 -4.73
N GLU A 154 -15.48 8.95 -6.01
CA GLU A 154 -15.25 7.86 -6.96
C GLU A 154 -13.94 7.14 -6.68
N GLU A 155 -12.86 7.86 -6.34
CA GLU A 155 -11.59 7.26 -5.95
C GLU A 155 -11.70 6.42 -4.66
N ARG A 156 -12.47 6.89 -3.66
CA ARG A 156 -12.73 6.12 -2.43
C ARG A 156 -13.55 4.85 -2.69
N ASN A 157 -14.51 4.90 -3.58
CA ASN A 157 -15.31 3.73 -3.93
C ASN A 157 -14.50 2.72 -4.73
N PHE A 158 -13.65 3.17 -5.65
CA PHE A 158 -12.75 2.32 -6.44
C PHE A 158 -11.74 1.56 -5.56
N MET A 159 -11.16 2.23 -4.55
CA MET A 159 -10.24 1.59 -3.59
C MET A 159 -10.95 0.57 -2.71
N ARG A 160 -12.14 0.93 -2.18
CA ARG A 160 -12.92 0.06 -1.29
C ARG A 160 -13.47 -1.19 -1.99
N ASP A 161 -13.78 -1.11 -3.27
CA ASP A 161 -14.28 -2.25 -4.04
C ASP A 161 -13.15 -3.22 -4.44
N LYS A 162 -11.94 -2.73 -4.70
CA LYS A 162 -10.76 -3.59 -4.90
C LYS A 162 -10.37 -4.35 -3.64
N ASP A 163 -10.41 -3.72 -2.47
CA ASP A 163 -10.12 -4.39 -1.20
C ASP A 163 -11.15 -5.48 -0.89
N LYS A 164 -12.43 -5.28 -1.26
CA LYS A 164 -13.48 -6.30 -1.14
C LYS A 164 -13.28 -7.48 -2.10
N GLU A 165 -12.88 -7.22 -3.33
CA GLU A 165 -12.62 -8.27 -4.33
C GLU A 165 -11.43 -9.15 -3.92
N TYR A 166 -10.43 -8.58 -3.24
CA TYR A 166 -9.28 -9.29 -2.69
C TYR A 166 -9.66 -10.23 -1.53
N LEU A 167 -10.61 -9.79 -0.68
CA LEU A 167 -11.11 -10.58 0.46
C LEU A 167 -12.04 -11.74 0.04
N ILE A 168 -12.76 -11.60 -1.07
CA ILE A 168 -13.67 -12.64 -1.59
C ILE A 168 -12.89 -13.78 -2.25
N LYS A 169 -11.73 -13.52 -2.87
CA LYS A 169 -10.87 -14.55 -3.48
C LYS A 169 -10.06 -15.38 -2.47
N LYS A 170 -10.15 -15.07 -1.19
CA LYS A 170 -9.41 -15.73 -0.09
C LYS A 170 -10.27 -16.72 0.72
N ARG A 171 -11.52 -16.98 0.29
CA ARG A 171 -12.41 -18.04 0.81
C ARG A 171 -12.54 -19.13 -0.22
#